data_713c786b76d53f781fcceeadc93ade87
#
_entry.id   713c786b76d53f781fcceeadc93ade87
#
_cell.length_a   1.000
_cell.length_b   1.000
_cell.length_c   1.000
_cell.angle_alpha   90.00
_cell.angle_beta   90.00
_cell.angle_gamma   90.00
#
_symmetry.space_group_name_H-M   'P 1'
#
loop_
_entity.id
_entity.type
_entity.pdbx_description
1 polymer ?
#
loop_
_entity_poly.entity_id
_entity_poly.type
_entity_poly.pdbx_seq_one_letter_code
_entity_poly.pdbx_strand_id
1 'polypeptide(L)'
;TDVIEIDALIEDTENWTPYSGNKEGKPTFVGGKLTLNATSAYQTSCYTGRTYTNKTFLFDYQQTLPEGNDSWGGFYFNMGDAADLPYSQKCILVVAKADQTELQIYDGANPLVMKVSKFAFESGKTYRVEFGLYDVNSTDVRAVLTVDGKEILSYEAENEYLHSAKGRFGVVAAPNGMDVTLGSVGTKLTIDSLIDDETNWKTITNTFAPKFIASKMLLNGKSYTGYAGEKFTNRVLHFKYQLTFSEDAAAAGEWGGLYFNAGGAEVYPWTGTGILACIKSDVIELQVYEDGTRTKFLTNTENLLDSSKTYRMTFGMYDVNSTDVRIVMTADDVTLFDETITSAKLHSLTGYFGASASDAGVRAELGSLGNKINVSTLVRSEDSWKTYTGNAPEFKDGSLSITSSEASYELAAFADEKFSGKVFNFKYKQVIPEGADTWGGFYFNKSDPVAMPWADKGVLVVIKPYQVELQRYGDEGGILKTVTGEIFRSDMIYDVSFGIVDVNSTDVRIFVTVDGKTLFDETITD
;
A
#
# COMPACT_ATOMS: atom_id res chain seq x y z
N THR A 1 3.53 9.69 -7.46
CA THR A 1 3.30 8.61 -8.48
C THR A 1 2.85 7.36 -7.77
N ASP A 2 1.81 6.74 -8.28
CA ASP A 2 1.34 5.47 -7.72
C ASP A 2 2.37 4.37 -8.03
N VAL A 3 2.69 3.56 -7.04
CA VAL A 3 3.63 2.45 -7.15
C VAL A 3 2.89 1.16 -7.47
N ILE A 4 3.40 0.40 -8.43
CA ILE A 4 2.93 -0.94 -8.77
C ILE A 4 4.02 -1.94 -8.35
N GLU A 5 3.71 -2.80 -7.41
CA GLU A 5 4.55 -3.91 -7.00
C GLU A 5 4.45 -5.04 -8.06
N ILE A 6 5.44 -5.12 -8.93
CA ILE A 6 5.49 -6.16 -9.97
C ILE A 6 5.61 -7.55 -9.36
N ASP A 7 6.34 -7.69 -8.26
CA ASP A 7 6.50 -8.96 -7.57
C ASP A 7 5.15 -9.60 -7.21
N ALA A 8 4.16 -8.78 -6.83
CA ALA A 8 2.80 -9.26 -6.53
C ALA A 8 2.05 -9.77 -7.79
N LEU A 9 2.42 -9.30 -8.98
CA LEU A 9 1.78 -9.74 -10.24
C LEU A 9 2.36 -11.05 -10.78
N ILE A 10 3.50 -11.49 -10.29
CA ILE A 10 4.17 -12.74 -10.78
C ILE A 10 3.31 -13.98 -10.48
N GLU A 11 2.52 -13.97 -9.41
CA GLU A 11 1.63 -15.08 -9.07
C GLU A 11 0.45 -15.25 -10.02
N ASP A 12 0.04 -14.17 -10.68
CA ASP A 12 -1.04 -14.18 -11.68
C ASP A 12 -0.48 -14.57 -13.05
N THR A 13 0.02 -15.80 -13.14
CA THR A 13 0.80 -16.31 -14.28
C THR A 13 0.05 -16.28 -15.59
N GLU A 14 -1.29 -16.37 -15.56
CA GLU A 14 -2.14 -16.35 -16.74
C GLU A 14 -2.20 -14.95 -17.40
N ASN A 15 -1.92 -13.92 -16.65
CA ASN A 15 -1.86 -12.54 -17.14
C ASN A 15 -0.52 -12.16 -17.79
N TRP A 16 0.47 -13.03 -17.78
CA TRP A 16 1.73 -12.81 -18.46
C TRP A 16 1.71 -13.40 -19.85
N THR A 17 1.93 -12.56 -20.86
CA THR A 17 1.98 -13.01 -22.26
C THR A 17 3.43 -13.18 -22.70
N PRO A 18 3.89 -14.42 -22.99
CA PRO A 18 5.20 -14.65 -23.55
C PRO A 18 5.25 -14.16 -25.00
N TYR A 19 6.44 -13.71 -25.42
CA TYR A 19 6.70 -13.36 -26.82
C TYR A 19 6.41 -14.54 -27.75
N SER A 20 5.71 -14.28 -28.84
CA SER A 20 5.33 -15.32 -29.82
C SER A 20 6.51 -15.99 -30.52
N GLY A 21 7.66 -15.32 -30.55
CA GLY A 21 8.91 -15.82 -31.10
C GLY A 21 9.82 -16.55 -30.11
N ASN A 22 9.40 -16.76 -28.86
CA ASN A 22 10.17 -17.55 -27.89
C ASN A 22 10.30 -18.98 -28.39
N LYS A 23 11.50 -19.37 -28.83
CA LYS A 23 11.76 -20.69 -29.42
C LYS A 23 12.14 -21.74 -28.38
N GLU A 24 12.57 -21.33 -27.18
CA GLU A 24 13.26 -22.14 -26.19
C GLU A 24 12.43 -22.42 -24.94
N GLY A 25 11.14 -22.23 -25.06
CA GLY A 25 10.21 -22.45 -23.96
C GLY A 25 9.49 -21.19 -23.50
N LYS A 26 8.62 -21.38 -22.56
CA LYS A 26 7.86 -20.29 -21.95
C LYS A 26 8.58 -19.79 -20.70
N PRO A 27 8.34 -18.53 -20.31
CA PRO A 27 8.73 -18.05 -18.99
C PRO A 27 8.30 -19.03 -17.90
N THR A 28 9.14 -19.24 -16.91
CA THR A 28 8.80 -20.10 -15.75
C THR A 28 8.44 -19.25 -14.56
N PHE A 29 7.45 -19.71 -13.79
CA PHE A 29 6.94 -19.06 -12.59
C PHE A 29 7.07 -20.04 -11.44
N VAL A 30 8.05 -19.83 -10.57
CA VAL A 30 8.33 -20.73 -9.44
C VAL A 30 8.75 -19.92 -8.23
N GLY A 31 8.11 -20.14 -7.10
CA GLY A 31 8.49 -19.58 -5.81
C GLY A 31 8.45 -18.05 -5.74
N GLY A 32 7.51 -17.41 -6.44
CA GLY A 32 7.42 -15.95 -6.52
C GLY A 32 8.40 -15.32 -7.51
N LYS A 33 9.02 -16.12 -8.39
CA LYS A 33 9.94 -15.66 -9.43
C LYS A 33 9.37 -15.93 -10.81
N LEU A 34 9.53 -14.95 -11.71
CA LEU A 34 9.42 -15.12 -13.15
C LEU A 34 10.83 -15.21 -13.73
N THR A 35 11.15 -16.30 -14.42
CA THR A 35 12.48 -16.53 -15.01
C THR A 35 12.39 -16.70 -16.51
N LEU A 36 13.26 -15.99 -17.23
CA LEU A 36 13.52 -16.14 -18.65
C LEU A 36 14.92 -16.74 -18.83
N ASN A 37 15.04 -17.79 -19.65
CA ASN A 37 16.32 -18.41 -20.01
C ASN A 37 16.48 -18.33 -21.52
N ALA A 38 17.32 -17.45 -22.00
CA ALA A 38 17.51 -17.20 -23.43
C ALA A 38 18.82 -17.81 -23.94
N THR A 39 18.77 -18.95 -24.62
CA THR A 39 19.96 -19.61 -25.18
C THR A 39 20.27 -19.14 -26.59
N SER A 40 19.37 -19.29 -27.56
CA SER A 40 19.61 -18.98 -28.98
C SER A 40 18.71 -17.89 -29.57
N ALA A 41 17.67 -17.48 -28.86
CA ALA A 41 16.72 -16.45 -29.27
C ALA A 41 16.34 -15.54 -28.11
N TYR A 42 15.83 -14.36 -28.42
CA TYR A 42 15.23 -13.50 -27.41
C TYR A 42 14.08 -14.20 -26.70
N GLN A 43 14.02 -14.06 -25.40
CA GLN A 43 12.84 -14.39 -24.63
C GLN A 43 12.29 -13.11 -23.98
N THR A 44 10.97 -12.99 -23.97
CA THR A 44 10.31 -11.89 -23.28
C THR A 44 8.96 -12.32 -22.77
N SER A 45 8.50 -11.66 -21.73
CA SER A 45 7.15 -11.78 -21.19
C SER A 45 6.65 -10.42 -20.76
N CYS A 46 5.38 -10.15 -21.02
CA CYS A 46 4.73 -8.89 -20.70
C CYS A 46 3.46 -9.15 -19.89
N TYR A 47 3.27 -8.40 -18.80
CA TYR A 47 2.04 -8.46 -18.04
C TYR A 47 0.91 -7.76 -18.79
N THR A 48 -0.14 -8.51 -19.13
CA THR A 48 -1.26 -8.05 -19.97
C THR A 48 -2.56 -7.82 -19.24
N GLY A 49 -2.68 -8.25 -17.98
CA GLY A 49 -3.90 -8.12 -17.20
C GLY A 49 -4.37 -6.66 -17.00
N ARG A 50 -3.42 -5.70 -17.12
CA ARG A 50 -3.70 -4.26 -17.02
C ARG A 50 -2.77 -3.46 -17.93
N THR A 51 -3.25 -2.28 -18.36
CA THR A 51 -2.40 -1.20 -18.89
C THR A 51 -2.22 -0.14 -17.81
N TYR A 52 -1.08 0.49 -17.82
CA TYR A 52 -0.66 1.48 -16.84
C TYR A 52 -0.41 2.83 -17.49
N THR A 53 -0.63 3.92 -16.75
CA THR A 53 -0.30 5.29 -17.11
C THR A 53 0.20 6.00 -15.87
N ASN A 54 1.31 6.74 -15.96
CA ASN A 54 1.87 7.52 -14.85
C ASN A 54 2.15 6.67 -13.60
N LYS A 55 2.94 5.60 -13.75
CA LYS A 55 3.27 4.65 -12.67
C LYS A 55 4.77 4.53 -12.44
N THR A 56 5.10 4.12 -11.24
CA THR A 56 6.42 3.58 -10.87
C THR A 56 6.26 2.09 -10.62
N PHE A 57 7.09 1.28 -11.26
CA PHE A 57 7.13 -0.17 -11.09
C PHE A 57 8.26 -0.52 -10.12
N LEU A 58 7.94 -1.27 -9.09
CA LEU A 58 8.86 -1.70 -8.05
C LEU A 58 8.97 -3.22 -8.05
N PHE A 59 10.20 -3.75 -8.12
CA PHE A 59 10.46 -5.18 -8.25
C PHE A 59 11.89 -5.55 -7.85
N ASP A 60 12.08 -6.82 -7.50
CA ASP A 60 13.40 -7.42 -7.41
C ASP A 60 13.84 -7.90 -8.80
N TYR A 61 15.07 -7.57 -9.19
CA TYR A 61 15.65 -7.93 -10.48
C TYR A 61 16.99 -8.63 -10.29
N GLN A 62 17.18 -9.72 -11.00
CA GLN A 62 18.44 -10.44 -11.08
C GLN A 62 18.72 -10.83 -12.53
N GLN A 63 19.98 -10.74 -12.94
CA GLN A 63 20.44 -11.30 -14.21
C GLN A 63 21.68 -12.15 -14.00
N THR A 64 21.82 -13.21 -14.81
CA THR A 64 23.02 -14.02 -14.85
C THR A 64 23.58 -13.98 -16.27
N LEU A 65 24.75 -13.40 -16.39
CA LEU A 65 25.47 -13.25 -17.64
C LEU A 65 26.44 -14.44 -17.79
N PRO A 66 26.45 -15.11 -18.94
CA PRO A 66 27.49 -16.09 -19.25
C PRO A 66 28.86 -15.41 -19.31
N GLU A 67 29.88 -16.09 -18.85
CA GLU A 67 31.25 -15.57 -18.85
C GLU A 67 31.74 -15.26 -20.29
N GLY A 68 32.28 -14.05 -20.49
CA GLY A 68 32.86 -13.61 -21.79
C GLY A 68 31.84 -13.28 -22.87
N ASN A 69 30.58 -13.02 -22.52
CA ASN A 69 29.49 -12.77 -23.46
C ASN A 69 28.97 -11.32 -23.41
N ASP A 70 28.63 -10.77 -24.59
CA ASP A 70 28.06 -9.43 -24.76
C ASP A 70 26.52 -9.41 -24.63
N SER A 71 25.92 -10.45 -24.05
CA SER A 71 24.46 -10.53 -23.86
C SER A 71 23.96 -9.52 -22.82
N TRP A 72 22.66 -9.33 -22.78
CA TRP A 72 22.04 -8.38 -21.87
C TRP A 72 20.65 -8.85 -21.41
N GLY A 73 20.27 -8.42 -20.24
CA GLY A 73 18.92 -8.53 -19.73
C GLY A 73 18.26 -7.17 -19.65
N GLY A 74 16.97 -7.15 -19.29
CA GLY A 74 16.30 -5.89 -19.10
C GLY A 74 14.81 -6.01 -18.82
N PHE A 75 14.21 -4.85 -18.72
CA PHE A 75 12.76 -4.68 -18.51
C PHE A 75 12.28 -3.47 -19.31
N TYR A 76 10.97 -3.41 -19.54
CA TYR A 76 10.44 -2.42 -20.45
C TYR A 76 9.00 -2.01 -20.14
N PHE A 77 8.61 -0.85 -20.67
CA PHE A 77 7.22 -0.41 -20.75
C PHE A 77 6.81 -0.38 -22.22
N ASN A 78 5.89 -1.27 -22.62
CA ASN A 78 5.46 -1.45 -23.99
C ASN A 78 4.09 -0.84 -24.25
N MET A 79 4.01 0.07 -25.21
CA MET A 79 2.77 0.72 -25.64
C MET A 79 2.14 0.03 -26.86
N GLY A 80 2.76 -1.01 -27.39
CA GLY A 80 2.28 -1.81 -28.52
C GLY A 80 1.66 -3.14 -28.13
N ASP A 81 1.81 -4.15 -29.00
CA ASP A 81 1.30 -5.50 -28.75
C ASP A 81 2.20 -6.24 -27.73
N ALA A 82 1.56 -6.87 -26.76
CA ALA A 82 2.26 -7.62 -25.71
C ALA A 82 3.01 -8.86 -26.22
N ALA A 83 2.61 -9.39 -27.37
CA ALA A 83 3.20 -10.59 -27.97
C ALA A 83 4.42 -10.31 -28.86
N ASP A 84 4.79 -9.04 -29.03
CA ASP A 84 5.93 -8.62 -29.87
C ASP A 84 7.17 -8.27 -29.03
N LEU A 85 8.33 -8.19 -29.70
CA LEU A 85 9.55 -7.69 -29.07
C LEU A 85 9.44 -6.19 -28.75
N PRO A 86 9.97 -5.72 -27.59
CA PRO A 86 9.80 -4.35 -27.16
C PRO A 86 10.37 -3.33 -28.16
N TYR A 87 11.51 -3.57 -28.76
CA TYR A 87 12.16 -2.65 -29.70
C TYR A 87 11.57 -2.68 -31.13
N SER A 88 10.58 -3.53 -31.40
CA SER A 88 9.77 -3.47 -32.63
C SER A 88 8.54 -2.57 -32.49
N GLN A 89 8.34 -1.99 -31.33
CA GLN A 89 7.16 -1.24 -30.92
C GLN A 89 7.53 0.12 -30.32
N LYS A 90 6.52 0.93 -30.01
CA LYS A 90 6.69 2.07 -29.12
C LYS A 90 6.94 1.56 -27.70
N CYS A 91 8.12 1.84 -27.17
CA CYS A 91 8.46 1.39 -25.81
C CYS A 91 9.56 2.23 -25.16
N ILE A 92 9.66 2.08 -23.84
CA ILE A 92 10.87 2.39 -23.09
C ILE A 92 11.50 1.07 -22.68
N LEU A 93 12.77 0.89 -22.99
CA LEU A 93 13.54 -0.31 -22.68
C LEU A 93 14.74 0.05 -21.82
N VAL A 94 14.89 -0.63 -20.70
CA VAL A 94 16.12 -0.64 -19.91
C VAL A 94 16.94 -1.86 -20.32
N VAL A 95 18.16 -1.61 -20.79
CA VAL A 95 19.12 -2.63 -21.21
C VAL A 95 20.22 -2.70 -20.16
N ALA A 96 20.33 -3.83 -19.48
CA ALA A 96 21.33 -4.10 -18.46
C ALA A 96 22.44 -4.99 -19.04
N LYS A 97 23.60 -4.37 -19.33
CA LYS A 97 24.82 -5.03 -19.86
C LYS A 97 25.80 -5.35 -18.73
N ALA A 98 26.86 -6.04 -19.08
CA ALA A 98 27.92 -6.40 -18.13
C ALA A 98 28.66 -5.19 -17.54
N ASP A 99 28.76 -4.09 -18.29
CA ASP A 99 29.59 -2.92 -17.96
C ASP A 99 28.80 -1.61 -17.86
N GLN A 100 27.52 -1.62 -18.24
CA GLN A 100 26.69 -0.41 -18.26
C GLN A 100 25.20 -0.73 -18.28
N THR A 101 24.39 0.28 -17.99
CA THR A 101 22.93 0.25 -18.11
C THR A 101 22.46 1.36 -19.06
N GLU A 102 21.55 1.04 -19.97
CA GLU A 102 21.01 1.97 -20.95
C GLU A 102 19.50 2.14 -20.75
N LEU A 103 19.01 3.37 -20.89
CA LEU A 103 17.59 3.68 -21.05
C LEU A 103 17.37 4.09 -22.51
N GLN A 104 16.55 3.35 -23.21
CA GLN A 104 16.26 3.52 -24.63
C GLN A 104 14.78 3.78 -24.84
N ILE A 105 14.45 4.79 -25.67
CA ILE A 105 13.06 5.11 -26.04
C ILE A 105 12.90 4.81 -27.52
N TYR A 106 11.96 3.94 -27.87
CA TYR A 106 11.70 3.48 -29.22
C TYR A 106 10.37 4.00 -29.76
N ASP A 107 10.38 4.37 -31.05
CA ASP A 107 9.18 4.53 -31.87
C ASP A 107 9.27 3.57 -33.09
N GLY A 108 9.29 2.27 -32.79
CA GLY A 108 9.58 1.20 -33.75
C GLY A 108 11.04 0.75 -33.70
N ALA A 109 11.64 0.45 -34.85
CA ALA A 109 12.91 -0.29 -34.93
C ALA A 109 14.18 0.46 -34.44
N ASN A 110 14.15 1.78 -34.34
CA ASN A 110 15.32 2.58 -33.93
C ASN A 110 15.05 3.37 -32.66
N PRO A 111 16.01 3.47 -31.75
CA PRO A 111 15.84 4.29 -30.56
C PRO A 111 15.88 5.79 -30.93
N LEU A 112 14.85 6.53 -30.47
CA LEU A 112 14.79 8.00 -30.56
C LEU A 112 15.69 8.66 -29.52
N VAL A 113 15.82 8.04 -28.35
CA VAL A 113 16.63 8.53 -27.23
C VAL A 113 17.40 7.36 -26.64
N MET A 114 18.65 7.61 -26.30
CA MET A 114 19.48 6.68 -25.55
C MET A 114 20.23 7.43 -24.45
N LYS A 115 20.10 7.00 -23.23
CA LYS A 115 20.88 7.44 -22.07
C LYS A 115 21.68 6.27 -21.53
N VAL A 116 22.92 6.53 -21.12
CA VAL A 116 23.84 5.49 -20.65
C VAL A 116 24.36 5.84 -19.27
N SER A 117 24.36 4.88 -18.36
CA SER A 117 25.00 4.92 -17.05
C SER A 117 26.11 3.87 -17.00
N LYS A 118 27.20 4.19 -16.30
CA LYS A 118 28.25 3.20 -15.99
C LYS A 118 27.87 2.22 -14.88
N PHE A 119 26.64 2.30 -14.37
CA PHE A 119 26.13 1.29 -13.45
C PHE A 119 25.93 -0.03 -14.18
N ALA A 120 26.49 -1.09 -13.65
CA ALA A 120 26.34 -2.47 -14.13
C ALA A 120 25.65 -3.32 -13.09
N PHE A 121 24.67 -4.13 -13.52
CA PHE A 121 24.09 -5.17 -12.68
C PHE A 121 25.07 -6.34 -12.57
N GLU A 122 25.56 -6.60 -11.36
CA GLU A 122 26.46 -7.74 -11.12
C GLU A 122 25.74 -9.08 -11.38
N SER A 123 26.39 -9.97 -12.13
CA SER A 123 25.83 -11.28 -12.47
C SER A 123 25.48 -12.09 -11.20
N GLY A 124 24.26 -12.60 -11.12
CA GLY A 124 23.77 -13.40 -10.00
C GLY A 124 23.34 -12.62 -8.75
N LYS A 125 23.49 -11.27 -8.74
CA LYS A 125 23.07 -10.44 -7.61
C LYS A 125 21.65 -9.90 -7.82
N THR A 126 20.86 -9.94 -6.77
CA THR A 126 19.49 -9.36 -6.76
C THR A 126 19.54 -7.90 -6.34
N TYR A 127 18.81 -7.06 -7.06
CA TYR A 127 18.70 -5.62 -6.83
C TYR A 127 17.25 -5.24 -6.66
N ARG A 128 16.94 -4.29 -5.77
CA ARG A 128 15.64 -3.64 -5.69
C ARG A 128 15.58 -2.52 -6.70
N VAL A 129 14.68 -2.61 -7.66
CA VAL A 129 14.57 -1.68 -8.81
C VAL A 129 13.27 -0.92 -8.75
N GLU A 130 13.36 0.39 -8.97
CA GLU A 130 12.22 1.28 -9.23
C GLU A 130 12.35 1.83 -10.64
N PHE A 131 11.37 1.56 -11.48
CA PHE A 131 11.30 2.07 -12.84
C PHE A 131 10.04 2.92 -13.00
N GLY A 132 10.22 4.23 -13.04
CA GLY A 132 9.13 5.21 -13.13
C GLY A 132 8.97 5.79 -14.54
N LEU A 133 7.71 5.94 -14.97
CA LEU A 133 7.32 6.72 -16.15
C LEU A 133 6.08 7.54 -15.78
N TYR A 134 6.21 8.86 -15.85
CA TYR A 134 5.11 9.77 -15.51
C TYR A 134 5.23 11.15 -16.14
N ASP A 135 4.07 11.78 -16.36
CA ASP A 135 3.97 13.15 -16.80
C ASP A 135 4.40 14.11 -15.67
N VAL A 136 5.28 15.05 -16.01
CA VAL A 136 5.73 16.11 -15.08
C VAL A 136 4.80 17.31 -15.18
N ASN A 137 4.36 17.63 -16.40
CA ASN A 137 3.41 18.70 -16.70
C ASN A 137 2.61 18.33 -17.98
N SER A 138 2.02 19.30 -18.66
CA SER A 138 1.18 19.07 -19.84
C SER A 138 1.93 18.58 -21.08
N THR A 139 3.26 18.66 -21.13
CA THR A 139 4.09 18.28 -22.28
C THR A 139 5.27 17.41 -21.92
N ASP A 140 5.81 17.60 -20.72
CA ASP A 140 7.03 16.93 -20.29
C ASP A 140 6.75 15.63 -19.56
N VAL A 141 7.59 14.65 -19.83
CA VAL A 141 7.58 13.35 -19.16
C VAL A 141 8.91 13.10 -18.46
N ARG A 142 8.86 12.33 -17.40
CA ARG A 142 10.04 11.82 -16.72
C ARG A 142 10.04 10.30 -16.75
N ALA A 143 11.15 9.74 -17.25
CA ALA A 143 11.50 8.33 -17.08
C ALA A 143 12.69 8.25 -16.14
N VAL A 144 12.59 7.45 -15.09
CA VAL A 144 13.61 7.34 -14.04
C VAL A 144 13.86 5.90 -13.66
N LEU A 145 15.12 5.56 -13.44
CA LEU A 145 15.57 4.25 -12.97
C LEU A 145 16.37 4.42 -11.68
N THR A 146 15.86 3.84 -10.62
CA THR A 146 16.48 3.80 -9.30
C THR A 146 16.82 2.35 -8.96
N VAL A 147 18.03 2.11 -8.45
CA VAL A 147 18.48 0.79 -8.03
C VAL A 147 19.01 0.88 -6.60
N ASP A 148 18.50 0.02 -5.71
CA ASP A 148 18.79 0.02 -4.27
C ASP A 148 18.70 1.44 -3.63
N GLY A 149 17.66 2.18 -4.04
CA GLY A 149 17.39 3.54 -3.56
C GLY A 149 18.24 4.65 -4.18
N LYS A 150 19.10 4.33 -5.16
CA LYS A 150 19.94 5.31 -5.85
C LYS A 150 19.48 5.49 -7.30
N GLU A 151 19.18 6.73 -7.71
CA GLU A 151 18.91 7.07 -9.11
C GLU A 151 20.18 6.83 -9.94
N ILE A 152 20.06 6.00 -10.98
CA ILE A 152 21.18 5.66 -11.89
C ILE A 152 20.99 6.21 -13.30
N LEU A 153 19.75 6.42 -13.73
CA LEU A 153 19.39 7.02 -15.01
C LEU A 153 18.12 7.83 -14.88
N SER A 154 18.06 8.97 -15.52
CA SER A 154 16.83 9.73 -15.72
C SER A 154 16.81 10.45 -17.07
N TYR A 155 15.60 10.61 -17.59
CA TYR A 155 15.26 11.38 -18.77
C TYR A 155 14.06 12.24 -18.44
N GLU A 156 14.16 13.54 -18.69
CA GLU A 156 13.06 14.48 -18.53
C GLU A 156 13.09 15.45 -19.69
N ALA A 157 12.03 15.48 -20.49
CA ALA A 157 11.87 16.38 -21.61
C ALA A 157 10.43 16.35 -22.14
N GLU A 158 10.09 17.33 -22.97
CA GLU A 158 8.90 17.26 -23.80
C GLU A 158 8.98 16.04 -24.72
N ASN A 159 7.96 15.19 -24.65
CA ASN A 159 7.91 13.97 -25.43
C ASN A 159 6.47 13.50 -25.68
N GLU A 160 5.96 13.78 -26.87
CA GLU A 160 4.59 13.43 -27.27
C GLU A 160 4.31 11.92 -27.30
N TYR A 161 5.33 11.08 -27.48
CA TYR A 161 5.16 9.63 -27.53
C TYR A 161 4.94 9.02 -26.15
N LEU A 162 5.52 9.64 -25.11
CA LEU A 162 5.48 9.14 -23.74
C LEU A 162 4.46 9.85 -22.89
N HIS A 163 4.06 11.07 -23.27
CA HIS A 163 3.08 11.83 -22.50
C HIS A 163 1.73 11.11 -22.46
N SER A 164 1.23 10.86 -21.27
CA SER A 164 -0.03 10.10 -21.02
C SER A 164 -0.06 8.71 -21.67
N ALA A 165 1.11 8.13 -21.92
CA ALA A 165 1.24 6.84 -22.57
C ALA A 165 0.59 5.73 -21.73
N LYS A 166 -0.16 4.87 -22.43
CA LYS A 166 -0.72 3.63 -21.87
C LYS A 166 0.11 2.46 -22.37
N GLY A 167 0.56 1.63 -21.45
CA GLY A 167 1.36 0.48 -21.81
C GLY A 167 1.37 -0.61 -20.74
N ARG A 168 2.18 -1.63 -20.98
CA ARG A 168 2.35 -2.81 -20.14
C ARG A 168 3.80 -2.91 -19.69
N PHE A 169 4.00 -3.37 -18.45
CA PHE A 169 5.33 -3.71 -17.96
C PHE A 169 5.76 -5.08 -18.52
N GLY A 170 7.02 -5.23 -18.88
CA GLY A 170 7.57 -6.48 -19.37
C GLY A 170 9.04 -6.67 -19.03
N VAL A 171 9.54 -7.88 -19.25
CA VAL A 171 10.90 -8.31 -18.98
C VAL A 171 11.48 -9.01 -20.21
N VAL A 172 12.78 -8.88 -20.44
CA VAL A 172 13.46 -9.43 -21.61
C VAL A 172 14.84 -10.01 -21.25
N ALA A 173 15.16 -11.12 -21.85
CA ALA A 173 16.50 -11.73 -21.88
C ALA A 173 16.97 -11.85 -23.34
N ALA A 174 18.13 -11.29 -23.64
CA ALA A 174 18.75 -11.38 -24.96
C ALA A 174 19.39 -12.77 -25.16
N PRO A 175 19.63 -13.21 -26.43
CA PRO A 175 20.25 -14.49 -26.73
C PRO A 175 21.63 -14.67 -26.07
N ASN A 176 22.18 -15.86 -26.22
CA ASN A 176 23.52 -16.30 -25.79
C ASN A 176 23.63 -16.66 -24.29
N GLY A 177 22.61 -17.31 -23.76
CA GLY A 177 22.64 -17.89 -22.42
C GLY A 177 22.33 -16.89 -21.30
N MET A 178 21.63 -15.82 -21.63
CA MET A 178 21.19 -14.85 -20.65
C MET A 178 20.03 -15.38 -19.80
N ASP A 179 20.18 -15.33 -18.49
CA ASP A 179 19.09 -15.57 -17.56
C ASP A 179 18.65 -14.24 -16.92
N VAL A 180 17.35 -13.98 -16.92
CA VAL A 180 16.73 -12.83 -16.25
C VAL A 180 15.64 -13.34 -15.32
N THR A 181 15.64 -12.83 -14.10
CA THR A 181 14.63 -13.16 -13.09
C THR A 181 14.02 -11.88 -12.52
N LEU A 182 12.69 -11.82 -12.49
CA LEU A 182 11.92 -10.86 -11.70
C LEU A 182 11.40 -11.54 -10.44
N GLY A 183 11.29 -10.75 -9.38
CA GLY A 183 10.91 -11.24 -8.07
C GLY A 183 12.04 -11.98 -7.37
N SER A 184 11.84 -12.27 -6.13
CA SER A 184 12.77 -13.05 -5.30
C SER A 184 12.01 -14.14 -4.56
N VAL A 185 12.73 -15.17 -4.15
CA VAL A 185 12.16 -16.16 -3.24
C VAL A 185 11.73 -15.44 -1.96
N GLY A 186 10.47 -15.63 -1.54
CA GLY A 186 9.88 -14.86 -0.45
C GLY A 186 9.49 -13.45 -0.87
N THR A 187 8.86 -13.29 -2.03
CA THR A 187 8.38 -12.00 -2.55
C THR A 187 7.71 -11.16 -1.47
N LYS A 188 8.12 -9.90 -1.38
CA LYS A 188 7.63 -8.96 -0.38
C LYS A 188 6.26 -8.41 -0.79
N LEU A 189 5.34 -8.37 0.15
CA LEU A 189 4.01 -7.78 -0.02
C LEU A 189 3.74 -6.79 1.12
N THR A 190 3.27 -5.60 0.79
CA THR A 190 2.88 -4.61 1.79
C THR A 190 1.46 -4.88 2.26
N ILE A 191 1.26 -5.01 3.56
CA ILE A 191 -0.04 -5.34 4.15
C ILE A 191 -1.08 -4.24 3.97
N ASP A 192 -0.66 -2.98 3.77
CA ASP A 192 -1.58 -1.83 3.66
C ASP A 192 -2.58 -2.03 2.52
N SER A 193 -2.14 -2.61 1.39
CA SER A 193 -3.02 -2.93 0.26
C SER A 193 -4.08 -3.99 0.59
N LEU A 194 -3.78 -4.90 1.50
CA LEU A 194 -4.73 -5.90 1.97
C LEU A 194 -5.74 -5.29 2.95
N ILE A 195 -5.31 -4.35 3.79
CA ILE A 195 -6.16 -3.68 4.77
C ILE A 195 -7.18 -2.76 4.09
N ASP A 196 -6.81 -2.13 2.98
CA ASP A 196 -7.73 -1.29 2.19
C ASP A 196 -8.94 -2.06 1.64
N ASP A 197 -8.81 -3.38 1.50
CA ASP A 197 -9.89 -4.28 1.10
C ASP A 197 -10.49 -5.01 2.33
N GLU A 198 -11.11 -4.25 3.22
CA GLU A 198 -11.68 -4.76 4.49
C GLU A 198 -12.71 -5.89 4.28
N THR A 199 -13.39 -5.94 3.13
CA THR A 199 -14.42 -6.93 2.84
C THR A 199 -13.86 -8.36 2.72
N ASN A 200 -12.58 -8.47 2.42
CA ASN A 200 -11.85 -9.74 2.32
C ASN A 200 -11.29 -10.26 3.65
N TRP A 201 -11.37 -9.48 4.72
CA TRP A 201 -10.98 -9.96 6.04
C TRP A 201 -12.14 -10.71 6.69
N LYS A 202 -11.90 -11.95 7.10
CA LYS A 202 -12.89 -12.85 7.68
C LYS A 202 -12.60 -13.11 9.15
N THR A 203 -13.58 -12.79 9.98
CA THR A 203 -13.49 -12.98 11.43
C THR A 203 -13.82 -14.42 11.79
N ILE A 204 -13.01 -15.03 12.64
CA ILE A 204 -13.27 -16.38 13.16
C ILE A 204 -14.52 -16.35 14.06
N THR A 205 -15.37 -17.36 13.93
CA THR A 205 -16.63 -17.48 14.69
C THR A 205 -16.38 -17.36 16.20
N ASN A 206 -17.25 -16.63 16.91
CA ASN A 206 -17.18 -16.35 18.35
C ASN A 206 -15.97 -15.47 18.76
N THR A 207 -15.46 -14.64 17.86
CA THR A 207 -14.46 -13.62 18.16
C THR A 207 -14.94 -12.24 17.70
N PHE A 208 -14.28 -11.18 18.16
CA PHE A 208 -14.64 -9.82 17.78
C PHE A 208 -14.08 -9.48 16.40
N ALA A 209 -14.88 -8.80 15.59
CA ALA A 209 -14.43 -8.29 14.30
C ALA A 209 -13.40 -7.16 14.48
N PRO A 210 -12.36 -7.09 13.64
CA PRO A 210 -11.45 -5.96 13.62
C PRO A 210 -12.17 -4.69 13.14
N LYS A 211 -11.61 -3.53 13.51
CA LYS A 211 -12.00 -2.23 12.93
C LYS A 211 -10.98 -1.81 11.90
N PHE A 212 -11.44 -1.22 10.79
CA PHE A 212 -10.59 -0.71 9.72
C PHE A 212 -10.70 0.80 9.65
N ILE A 213 -9.56 1.48 9.68
CA ILE A 213 -9.46 2.93 9.64
C ILE A 213 -8.34 3.30 8.67
N ALA A 214 -8.70 3.64 7.42
CA ALA A 214 -7.79 4.21 6.43
C ALA A 214 -6.42 3.50 6.35
N SER A 215 -6.40 2.25 5.91
CA SER A 215 -5.22 1.37 5.78
C SER A 215 -4.63 0.89 7.13
N LYS A 216 -5.37 1.03 8.20
CA LYS A 216 -5.01 0.52 9.53
C LYS A 216 -6.09 -0.43 10.04
N MET A 217 -5.69 -1.60 10.50
CA MET A 217 -6.57 -2.59 11.11
C MET A 217 -6.33 -2.65 12.62
N LEU A 218 -7.39 -2.57 13.40
CA LEU A 218 -7.38 -2.62 14.86
C LEU A 218 -8.05 -3.90 15.35
N LEU A 219 -7.33 -4.67 16.11
CA LEU A 219 -7.78 -5.89 16.77
C LEU A 219 -7.82 -5.64 18.29
N ASN A 220 -8.97 -5.79 18.90
CA ASN A 220 -9.16 -5.57 20.33
C ASN A 220 -9.85 -6.77 20.99
N GLY A 221 -9.36 -7.17 22.14
CA GLY A 221 -9.92 -8.30 22.87
C GLY A 221 -9.76 -9.61 22.10
N LYS A 222 -10.64 -10.55 22.31
CA LYS A 222 -10.61 -11.84 21.59
C LYS A 222 -10.98 -11.68 20.13
N SER A 223 -10.01 -11.24 19.32
CA SER A 223 -10.16 -10.94 17.89
C SER A 223 -9.20 -11.78 17.07
N TYR A 224 -9.71 -12.53 16.10
CA TYR A 224 -8.94 -13.36 15.16
C TYR A 224 -9.51 -13.17 13.77
N THR A 225 -8.68 -12.80 12.82
CA THR A 225 -9.11 -12.51 11.45
C THR A 225 -8.08 -12.95 10.44
N GLY A 226 -8.53 -13.51 9.32
CA GLY A 226 -7.69 -13.89 8.19
C GLY A 226 -8.12 -13.18 6.92
N TYR A 227 -7.15 -12.87 6.07
CA TYR A 227 -7.39 -12.29 4.76
C TYR A 227 -7.78 -13.38 3.76
N ALA A 228 -8.99 -13.29 3.20
CA ALA A 228 -9.57 -14.28 2.29
C ALA A 228 -9.58 -13.85 0.82
N GLY A 229 -9.09 -12.63 0.50
CA GLY A 229 -9.06 -12.10 -0.85
C GLY A 229 -8.17 -12.89 -1.80
N GLU A 230 -7.06 -13.42 -1.27
CA GLU A 230 -6.14 -14.30 -2.00
C GLU A 230 -5.44 -15.27 -1.04
N LYS A 231 -4.85 -16.30 -1.62
CA LYS A 231 -3.95 -17.21 -0.91
C LYS A 231 -2.51 -16.84 -1.23
N PHE A 232 -1.65 -17.02 -0.25
CA PHE A 232 -0.22 -16.71 -0.37
C PHE A 232 0.62 -17.97 -0.40
N THR A 233 1.61 -17.98 -1.30
CA THR A 233 2.65 -19.01 -1.38
C THR A 233 3.98 -18.30 -1.46
N ASN A 234 4.97 -18.72 -0.66
CA ASN A 234 6.30 -18.10 -0.67
C ASN A 234 6.26 -16.58 -0.50
N ARG A 235 5.55 -16.10 0.53
CA ARG A 235 5.37 -14.67 0.82
C ARG A 235 6.03 -14.24 2.12
N VAL A 236 6.57 -13.04 2.05
CA VAL A 236 7.04 -12.27 3.21
C VAL A 236 6.29 -10.95 3.24
N LEU A 237 5.53 -10.73 4.29
CA LEU A 237 4.72 -9.53 4.48
C LEU A 237 5.50 -8.47 5.23
N HIS A 238 5.37 -7.22 4.77
CA HIS A 238 5.95 -6.04 5.40
C HIS A 238 4.83 -5.12 5.83
N PHE A 239 4.85 -4.69 7.09
CA PHE A 239 3.82 -3.82 7.64
C PHE A 239 4.31 -3.10 8.89
N LYS A 240 3.60 -2.05 9.27
CA LYS A 240 3.71 -1.47 10.61
C LYS A 240 2.83 -2.27 11.56
N TYR A 241 3.35 -2.51 12.75
CA TYR A 241 2.67 -3.27 13.80
C TYR A 241 2.89 -2.60 15.15
N GLN A 242 1.84 -2.49 15.92
CA GLN A 242 1.87 -2.03 17.29
C GLN A 242 1.08 -2.99 18.16
N LEU A 243 1.61 -3.31 19.32
CA LEU A 243 0.94 -4.17 20.30
C LEU A 243 0.92 -3.47 21.64
N THR A 244 -0.26 -3.45 22.26
CA THR A 244 -0.47 -2.84 23.56
C THR A 244 -1.12 -3.85 24.50
N PHE A 245 -0.59 -3.94 25.70
CA PHE A 245 -1.11 -4.78 26.77
C PHE A 245 -1.60 -3.91 27.93
N SER A 246 -2.76 -4.27 28.53
CA SER A 246 -3.07 -3.86 29.88
C SER A 246 -2.17 -4.62 30.87
N GLU A 247 -2.01 -4.10 32.09
CA GLU A 247 -1.22 -4.78 33.14
C GLU A 247 -1.73 -6.20 33.41
N ASP A 248 -3.06 -6.37 33.49
CA ASP A 248 -3.67 -7.68 33.71
C ASP A 248 -3.44 -8.64 32.56
N ALA A 249 -3.54 -8.20 31.32
CA ALA A 249 -3.30 -9.02 30.14
C ALA A 249 -1.81 -9.43 30.04
N ALA A 250 -0.88 -8.53 30.33
CA ALA A 250 0.54 -8.84 30.40
C ALA A 250 0.84 -9.89 31.48
N ALA A 251 0.27 -9.73 32.69
CA ALA A 251 0.45 -10.67 33.79
C ALA A 251 -0.20 -12.05 33.51
N ALA A 252 -1.27 -12.08 32.74
CA ALA A 252 -1.93 -13.33 32.30
C ALA A 252 -1.22 -14.05 31.17
N GLY A 253 -0.19 -13.43 30.55
CA GLY A 253 0.52 -13.99 29.39
C GLY A 253 -0.30 -13.98 28.11
N GLU A 254 -1.24 -13.04 28.00
CA GLU A 254 -2.01 -12.82 26.78
C GLU A 254 -1.12 -12.30 25.65
N TRP A 255 -1.56 -12.45 24.39
CA TRP A 255 -0.70 -12.25 23.23
C TRP A 255 -1.40 -11.62 22.04
N GLY A 256 -0.63 -10.91 21.23
CA GLY A 256 -0.98 -10.59 19.85
C GLY A 256 -0.37 -11.61 18.89
N GLY A 257 -1.02 -11.90 17.79
CA GLY A 257 -0.56 -12.95 16.87
C GLY A 257 -0.54 -12.56 15.42
N LEU A 258 0.40 -13.19 14.71
CA LEU A 258 0.53 -13.16 13.25
C LEU A 258 0.62 -14.61 12.76
N TYR A 259 -0.08 -14.97 11.69
CA TYR A 259 -0.08 -16.35 11.23
C TYR A 259 -0.27 -16.52 9.73
N PHE A 260 0.22 -17.64 9.21
CA PHE A 260 -0.19 -18.23 7.93
C PHE A 260 -0.85 -19.57 8.19
N ASN A 261 -2.00 -19.84 7.55
CA ASN A 261 -2.76 -21.05 7.75
C ASN A 261 -3.36 -21.57 6.43
N ALA A 262 -3.06 -22.82 6.09
CA ALA A 262 -3.64 -23.49 4.92
C ALA A 262 -5.11 -23.90 5.12
N GLY A 263 -5.58 -24.01 6.37
CA GLY A 263 -6.91 -24.50 6.70
C GLY A 263 -8.07 -23.58 6.34
N GLY A 264 -7.78 -22.27 6.19
CA GLY A 264 -8.79 -21.26 5.84
C GLY A 264 -8.62 -19.95 6.59
N ALA A 265 -9.17 -18.87 6.04
CA ALA A 265 -9.13 -17.54 6.65
C ALA A 265 -10.01 -17.45 7.92
N GLU A 266 -11.04 -18.28 8.03
CA GLU A 266 -12.01 -18.30 9.13
C GLU A 266 -11.74 -19.39 10.18
N VAL A 267 -10.53 -19.99 10.19
CA VAL A 267 -10.17 -21.04 11.13
C VAL A 267 -8.96 -20.63 11.98
N TYR A 268 -8.94 -21.14 13.21
CA TYR A 268 -7.81 -20.88 14.10
C TYR A 268 -6.49 -21.41 13.54
N PRO A 269 -5.37 -20.67 13.70
CA PRO A 269 -4.08 -21.02 13.08
C PRO A 269 -3.54 -22.38 13.52
N TRP A 270 -3.90 -22.87 14.70
CA TRP A 270 -3.45 -24.17 15.23
C TRP A 270 -4.30 -25.38 14.79
N THR A 271 -5.34 -25.19 13.99
CA THR A 271 -6.23 -26.30 13.55
C THR A 271 -5.81 -26.92 12.22
N GLY A 272 -4.90 -26.33 11.50
CA GLY A 272 -4.42 -26.80 10.19
C GLY A 272 -2.91 -26.90 10.11
N THR A 273 -2.37 -26.73 8.90
CA THR A 273 -0.94 -26.61 8.64
C THR A 273 -0.60 -25.14 8.45
N GLY A 274 0.45 -24.68 9.15
CA GLY A 274 0.86 -23.28 9.06
C GLY A 274 1.85 -22.85 10.15
N ILE A 275 2.07 -21.55 10.26
CA ILE A 275 2.93 -20.93 11.26
C ILE A 275 2.14 -19.89 12.06
N LEU A 276 2.47 -19.78 13.34
CA LEU A 276 1.90 -18.79 14.26
C LEU A 276 3.01 -18.15 15.08
N ALA A 277 3.11 -16.83 15.05
CA ALA A 277 3.89 -16.05 15.99
C ALA A 277 2.96 -15.52 17.10
N CYS A 278 3.22 -15.91 18.35
CA CYS A 278 2.56 -15.36 19.54
C CYS A 278 3.50 -14.33 20.19
N ILE A 279 3.11 -13.07 20.22
CA ILE A 279 3.90 -11.98 20.77
C ILE A 279 3.30 -11.62 22.13
N LYS A 280 4.02 -11.92 23.21
CA LYS A 280 3.69 -11.62 24.60
C LYS A 280 4.57 -10.51 25.13
N SER A 281 4.30 -10.04 26.32
CA SER A 281 5.09 -8.97 26.96
C SER A 281 6.51 -9.41 27.39
N ASP A 282 6.71 -10.69 27.61
CA ASP A 282 7.95 -11.29 28.16
C ASP A 282 8.60 -12.35 27.26
N VAL A 283 7.93 -12.79 26.21
CA VAL A 283 8.43 -13.78 25.24
C VAL A 283 7.72 -13.67 23.90
N ILE A 284 8.45 -13.91 22.82
CA ILE A 284 7.87 -14.11 21.49
C ILE A 284 8.02 -15.58 21.14
N GLU A 285 6.94 -16.21 20.74
CA GLU A 285 6.92 -17.63 20.37
C GLU A 285 6.68 -17.78 18.86
N LEU A 286 7.44 -18.65 18.21
CA LEU A 286 7.16 -19.13 16.86
C LEU A 286 6.75 -20.59 16.94
N GLN A 287 5.54 -20.87 16.49
CA GLN A 287 4.93 -22.18 16.52
C GLN A 287 4.65 -22.66 15.10
N VAL A 288 5.03 -23.90 14.80
CA VAL A 288 4.76 -24.57 13.51
C VAL A 288 3.74 -25.67 13.76
N TYR A 289 2.73 -25.69 12.92
CA TYR A 289 1.66 -26.69 12.96
C TYR A 289 1.62 -27.49 11.67
N GLU A 290 1.47 -28.80 11.77
CA GLU A 290 1.19 -29.71 10.66
C GLU A 290 -0.05 -30.55 10.99
N ASP A 291 -1.10 -30.40 10.19
CA ASP A 291 -2.41 -31.05 10.42
C ASP A 291 -2.95 -30.89 11.85
N GLY A 292 -2.84 -29.69 12.40
CA GLY A 292 -3.30 -29.37 13.75
C GLY A 292 -2.37 -29.84 14.89
N THR A 293 -1.23 -30.45 14.55
CA THR A 293 -0.22 -30.86 15.53
C THR A 293 0.92 -29.87 15.53
N ARG A 294 1.28 -29.34 16.72
CA ARG A 294 2.45 -28.45 16.84
C ARG A 294 3.74 -29.28 16.74
N THR A 295 4.46 -29.14 15.63
CA THR A 295 5.67 -29.88 15.31
C THR A 295 6.95 -29.16 15.72
N LYS A 296 6.93 -27.82 15.82
CA LYS A 296 8.06 -27.01 16.27
C LYS A 296 7.58 -25.87 17.16
N PHE A 297 8.39 -25.53 18.16
CA PHE A 297 8.15 -24.45 19.09
C PHE A 297 9.50 -23.78 19.43
N LEU A 298 9.58 -22.47 19.17
CA LEU A 298 10.75 -21.65 19.41
C LEU A 298 10.36 -20.43 20.24
N THR A 299 11.29 -19.92 21.02
CA THR A 299 11.07 -18.73 21.85
C THR A 299 12.19 -17.73 21.68
N ASN A 300 11.87 -16.45 21.75
CA ASN A 300 12.79 -15.33 21.81
C ASN A 300 12.44 -14.48 23.03
N THR A 301 13.42 -14.31 23.94
CA THR A 301 13.31 -13.49 25.16
C THR A 301 14.29 -12.33 25.17
N GLU A 302 15.13 -12.20 24.14
CA GLU A 302 16.17 -11.19 24.06
C GLU A 302 15.69 -9.91 23.36
N ASN A 303 14.91 -10.08 22.28
CA ASN A 303 14.43 -8.98 21.45
C ASN A 303 12.92 -8.88 21.56
N LEU A 304 12.43 -8.35 22.69
CA LEU A 304 10.99 -8.16 22.92
C LEU A 304 10.47 -6.88 22.28
N LEU A 305 9.18 -6.84 22.00
CA LEU A 305 8.52 -5.65 21.52
C LEU A 305 8.01 -4.81 22.70
N ASP A 306 8.39 -3.54 22.73
CA ASP A 306 7.87 -2.58 23.71
C ASP A 306 6.38 -2.34 23.48
N SER A 307 5.60 -2.40 24.55
CA SER A 307 4.18 -2.10 24.49
C SER A 307 3.94 -0.68 23.99
N SER A 308 2.99 -0.53 23.08
CA SER A 308 2.58 0.74 22.44
C SER A 308 3.61 1.39 21.51
N LYS A 309 4.75 0.75 21.25
CA LYS A 309 5.68 1.18 20.21
C LYS A 309 5.30 0.58 18.86
N THR A 310 5.39 1.38 17.81
CA THR A 310 5.15 0.93 16.44
C THR A 310 6.46 0.43 15.82
N TYR A 311 6.44 -0.78 15.28
CA TYR A 311 7.56 -1.44 14.62
C TYR A 311 7.29 -1.63 13.13
N ARG A 312 8.35 -1.59 12.33
CA ARG A 312 8.32 -2.15 10.97
C ARG A 312 8.55 -3.64 11.06
N MET A 313 7.51 -4.42 10.79
CA MET A 313 7.56 -5.87 10.87
C MET A 313 7.79 -6.49 9.51
N THR A 314 8.50 -7.60 9.54
CA THR A 314 8.57 -8.58 8.46
C THR A 314 8.11 -9.91 9.02
N PHE A 315 7.17 -10.59 8.36
CA PHE A 315 6.71 -11.91 8.76
C PHE A 315 6.33 -12.76 7.55
N GLY A 316 6.85 -13.97 7.47
CA GLY A 316 6.49 -14.88 6.39
C GLY A 316 7.32 -16.14 6.31
N MET A 317 7.07 -16.90 5.26
CA MET A 317 7.82 -18.13 4.95
C MET A 317 7.97 -18.31 3.44
N TYR A 318 9.03 -18.99 3.04
CA TYR A 318 9.31 -19.32 1.65
C TYR A 318 10.21 -20.52 1.48
N ASP A 319 10.07 -21.22 0.36
CA ASP A 319 10.91 -22.34 0.00
C ASP A 319 12.33 -21.86 -0.34
N VAL A 320 13.34 -22.49 0.23
CA VAL A 320 14.76 -22.19 -0.07
C VAL A 320 15.38 -23.23 -1.02
N ASN A 321 14.80 -24.41 -1.08
CA ASN A 321 15.15 -25.49 -2.00
C ASN A 321 13.95 -26.44 -2.15
N SER A 322 14.14 -27.63 -2.72
CA SER A 322 13.06 -28.60 -2.98
C SER A 322 12.45 -29.25 -1.72
N THR A 323 13.00 -29.02 -0.53
CA THR A 323 12.56 -29.70 0.72
C THR A 323 12.45 -28.77 1.91
N ASP A 324 13.16 -27.64 1.89
CA ASP A 324 13.32 -26.78 3.05
C ASP A 324 12.56 -25.47 2.89
N VAL A 325 12.00 -25.03 3.99
CA VAL A 325 11.25 -23.77 4.11
C VAL A 325 11.97 -22.88 5.12
N ARG A 326 12.18 -21.61 4.77
CA ARG A 326 12.69 -20.58 5.68
C ARG A 326 11.53 -19.76 6.21
N ILE A 327 11.49 -19.60 7.53
CA ILE A 327 10.51 -18.77 8.25
C ILE A 327 11.27 -17.57 8.80
N VAL A 328 10.79 -16.36 8.48
CA VAL A 328 11.43 -15.12 8.90
C VAL A 328 10.46 -14.23 9.68
N MET A 329 10.98 -13.59 10.72
CA MET A 329 10.29 -12.54 11.46
C MET A 329 11.32 -11.51 11.92
N THR A 330 11.11 -10.24 11.58
CA THR A 330 11.96 -9.13 12.04
C THR A 330 11.10 -7.98 12.58
N ALA A 331 11.68 -7.17 13.45
CA ALA A 331 11.10 -5.91 13.93
C ALA A 331 12.16 -4.80 13.86
N ASP A 332 11.89 -3.70 13.15
CA ASP A 332 12.84 -2.61 12.89
C ASP A 332 14.22 -3.13 12.42
N ASP A 333 14.22 -4.11 11.51
CA ASP A 333 15.39 -4.82 10.96
C ASP A 333 16.15 -5.71 11.98
N VAL A 334 15.68 -5.81 13.23
CA VAL A 334 16.21 -6.78 14.22
C VAL A 334 15.56 -8.14 13.98
N THR A 335 16.35 -9.17 13.80
CA THR A 335 15.85 -10.54 13.62
C THR A 335 15.27 -11.09 14.91
N LEU A 336 13.98 -11.45 14.88
CA LEU A 336 13.30 -12.17 15.96
C LEU A 336 13.37 -13.67 15.74
N PHE A 337 13.13 -14.13 14.51
CA PHE A 337 13.30 -15.51 14.06
C PHE A 337 13.83 -15.55 12.63
N ASP A 338 14.71 -16.49 12.37
CA ASP A 338 15.24 -16.84 11.05
C ASP A 338 15.56 -18.34 11.04
N GLU A 339 14.54 -19.13 10.72
CA GLU A 339 14.59 -20.59 10.87
C GLU A 339 14.41 -21.28 9.53
N THR A 340 15.29 -22.21 9.22
CA THR A 340 15.14 -23.11 8.07
C THR A 340 14.77 -24.49 8.58
N ILE A 341 13.66 -25.02 8.09
CA ILE A 341 13.12 -26.32 8.48
C ILE A 341 12.81 -27.18 7.26
N THR A 342 13.08 -28.48 7.36
CA THR A 342 12.62 -29.45 6.36
C THR A 342 11.21 -29.89 6.71
N SER A 343 10.24 -29.58 5.84
CA SER A 343 8.85 -29.97 6.02
C SER A 343 8.14 -30.12 4.68
N ALA A 344 7.75 -31.31 4.34
CA ALA A 344 6.97 -31.58 3.12
C ALA A 344 5.55 -30.94 3.14
N LYS A 345 5.04 -30.58 4.32
CA LYS A 345 3.73 -29.98 4.46
C LYS A 345 3.75 -28.44 4.38
N LEU A 346 4.84 -27.82 4.82
CA LEU A 346 5.03 -26.38 4.69
C LEU A 346 5.67 -26.01 3.35
N HIS A 347 6.40 -26.93 2.72
CA HIS A 347 6.98 -26.68 1.40
C HIS A 347 5.88 -26.42 0.37
N SER A 348 6.00 -25.30 -0.33
CA SER A 348 5.00 -24.81 -1.30
C SER A 348 3.59 -24.65 -0.70
N LEU A 349 3.52 -24.43 0.63
CA LEU A 349 2.25 -24.20 1.32
C LEU A 349 1.54 -22.98 0.75
N THR A 350 0.30 -23.18 0.33
CA THR A 350 -0.60 -22.11 -0.08
C THR A 350 -1.62 -21.89 1.04
N GLY A 351 -1.66 -20.70 1.60
CA GLY A 351 -2.48 -20.40 2.76
C GLY A 351 -2.90 -18.93 2.87
N TYR A 352 -3.54 -18.61 3.98
CA TYR A 352 -4.08 -17.30 4.29
C TYR A 352 -3.26 -16.63 5.38
N PHE A 353 -2.97 -15.34 5.21
CA PHE A 353 -2.40 -14.52 6.27
C PHE A 353 -3.50 -14.10 7.24
N GLY A 354 -3.16 -14.04 8.53
CA GLY A 354 -4.07 -13.54 9.54
C GLY A 354 -3.35 -12.90 10.72
N ALA A 355 -4.15 -12.21 11.54
CA ALA A 355 -3.70 -11.54 12.74
C ALA A 355 -4.69 -11.73 13.87
N SER A 356 -4.22 -11.58 15.12
CA SER A 356 -5.05 -11.79 16.30
C SER A 356 -4.63 -10.95 17.49
N ALA A 357 -5.61 -10.74 18.38
CA ALA A 357 -5.42 -10.36 19.77
C ALA A 357 -6.13 -11.44 20.62
N SER A 358 -5.42 -12.06 21.57
CA SER A 358 -5.88 -13.28 22.21
C SER A 358 -7.07 -13.09 23.14
N ASP A 359 -7.07 -12.03 23.94
CA ASP A 359 -8.12 -11.77 24.94
C ASP A 359 -8.23 -10.27 25.29
N ALA A 360 -9.13 -9.94 26.22
CA ALA A 360 -9.36 -8.60 26.73
C ALA A 360 -8.05 -7.98 27.28
N GLY A 361 -7.86 -6.69 26.99
CA GLY A 361 -6.64 -5.97 27.39
C GLY A 361 -5.46 -6.11 26.42
N VAL A 362 -5.62 -6.89 25.33
CA VAL A 362 -4.68 -6.93 24.21
C VAL A 362 -5.25 -6.11 23.06
N ARG A 363 -4.44 -5.19 22.53
CA ARG A 363 -4.74 -4.42 21.32
C ARG A 363 -3.59 -4.57 20.33
N ALA A 364 -3.88 -5.09 19.15
CA ALA A 364 -2.96 -5.18 18.05
C ALA A 364 -3.39 -4.25 16.90
N GLU A 365 -2.44 -3.54 16.30
CA GLU A 365 -2.67 -2.63 15.20
C GLU A 365 -1.74 -3.01 14.04
N LEU A 366 -2.30 -3.21 12.85
CA LEU A 366 -1.56 -3.51 11.63
C LEU A 366 -1.76 -2.40 10.61
N GLY A 367 -0.72 -2.13 9.82
CA GLY A 367 -0.73 -1.06 8.82
C GLY A 367 -0.51 0.31 9.43
N SER A 368 -0.66 1.34 8.63
CA SER A 368 -0.54 2.73 9.05
C SER A 368 -1.52 3.61 8.29
N LEU A 369 -1.96 4.67 8.93
CA LEU A 369 -2.75 5.69 8.25
C LEU A 369 -1.99 6.23 7.05
N GLY A 370 -2.59 6.16 5.86
CA GLY A 370 -2.07 6.78 4.65
C GLY A 370 -1.95 8.31 4.79
N ASN A 371 -1.16 8.95 3.92
CA ASN A 371 -1.12 10.42 3.86
C ASN A 371 -2.45 10.99 3.34
N LYS A 372 -3.13 10.26 2.47
CA LYS A 372 -4.47 10.56 1.98
C LYS A 372 -5.47 9.60 2.61
N ILE A 373 -6.52 10.14 3.18
CA ILE A 373 -7.60 9.39 3.83
C ILE A 373 -8.86 9.55 2.99
N ASN A 374 -9.40 8.46 2.50
CA ASN A 374 -10.74 8.46 1.92
C ASN A 374 -11.75 8.40 3.07
N VAL A 375 -12.52 9.47 3.26
CA VAL A 375 -13.49 9.59 4.36
C VAL A 375 -14.57 8.51 4.30
N SER A 376 -14.87 7.95 3.13
CA SER A 376 -15.79 6.81 3.02
C SER A 376 -15.35 5.59 3.85
N THR A 377 -14.04 5.43 4.09
CA THR A 377 -13.52 4.37 4.97
C THR A 377 -13.84 4.64 6.45
N LEU A 378 -13.89 5.91 6.85
CA LEU A 378 -14.25 6.33 8.21
C LEU A 378 -15.76 6.21 8.42
N VAL A 379 -16.56 6.54 7.42
CA VAL A 379 -18.04 6.47 7.47
C VAL A 379 -18.55 5.05 7.72
N ARG A 380 -17.81 4.02 7.30
CA ARG A 380 -18.17 2.61 7.54
C ARG A 380 -18.11 2.21 9.02
N SER A 381 -17.35 2.92 9.82
CA SER A 381 -17.24 2.71 11.27
C SER A 381 -18.23 3.63 12.02
N GLU A 382 -19.53 3.36 11.90
CA GLU A 382 -20.62 4.21 12.41
C GLU A 382 -20.47 4.51 13.91
N ASP A 383 -20.14 3.52 14.73
CA ASP A 383 -19.96 3.65 16.19
C ASP A 383 -18.81 4.59 16.60
N SER A 384 -17.90 4.87 15.67
CA SER A 384 -16.72 5.72 15.86
C SER A 384 -17.02 7.20 15.68
N TRP A 385 -18.21 7.55 15.20
CA TRP A 385 -18.65 8.93 15.07
C TRP A 385 -19.40 9.39 16.33
N LYS A 386 -19.02 10.55 16.81
CA LYS A 386 -19.63 11.21 17.96
C LYS A 386 -20.34 12.48 17.55
N THR A 387 -21.45 12.77 18.18
CA THR A 387 -22.25 13.98 17.94
C THR A 387 -22.11 14.96 19.10
N TYR A 388 -22.15 16.25 18.80
CA TYR A 388 -22.11 17.31 19.79
C TYR A 388 -23.45 17.45 20.54
N THR A 389 -24.52 17.62 19.78
CA THR A 389 -25.88 17.76 20.32
C THR A 389 -26.89 17.15 19.34
N GLY A 390 -28.10 16.87 19.81
CA GLY A 390 -29.23 16.60 18.95
C GLY A 390 -29.28 15.19 18.38
N ASN A 391 -29.62 15.10 17.11
CA ASN A 391 -29.87 13.82 16.45
C ASN A 391 -28.56 13.14 16.07
N ALA A 392 -28.52 11.82 16.24
CA ALA A 392 -27.43 11.04 15.71
C ALA A 392 -27.34 11.17 14.17
N PRO A 393 -26.14 11.18 13.58
CA PRO A 393 -26.00 11.14 12.12
C PRO A 393 -26.65 9.89 11.56
N GLU A 394 -27.24 10.02 10.38
CA GLU A 394 -27.79 8.89 9.63
C GLU A 394 -26.69 8.31 8.73
N PHE A 395 -26.46 7.01 8.83
CA PHE A 395 -25.54 6.25 7.99
C PHE A 395 -26.34 5.41 7.01
N LYS A 396 -26.14 5.66 5.72
CA LYS A 396 -26.83 4.94 4.66
C LYS A 396 -25.99 4.86 3.40
N ASP A 397 -25.90 3.68 2.81
CA ASP A 397 -25.21 3.43 1.53
C ASP A 397 -23.78 3.99 1.49
N GLY A 398 -23.04 3.90 2.62
CA GLY A 398 -21.67 4.41 2.74
C GLY A 398 -21.54 5.92 2.83
N SER A 399 -22.64 6.63 3.09
CA SER A 399 -22.67 8.06 3.38
C SER A 399 -23.11 8.35 4.80
N LEU A 400 -22.61 9.44 5.35
CA LEU A 400 -23.02 10.04 6.61
C LEU A 400 -23.83 11.31 6.30
N SER A 401 -25.02 11.41 6.86
CA SER A 401 -25.88 12.59 6.73
C SER A 401 -26.17 13.20 8.10
N ILE A 402 -26.07 14.51 8.20
CA ILE A 402 -26.51 15.28 9.36
C ILE A 402 -27.55 16.31 8.92
N THR A 403 -28.61 16.46 9.70
CA THR A 403 -29.67 17.41 9.44
C THR A 403 -29.85 18.31 10.65
N SER A 404 -29.59 19.61 10.49
CA SER A 404 -29.78 20.58 11.56
C SER A 404 -31.26 20.85 11.80
N SER A 405 -31.63 21.02 13.06
CA SER A 405 -32.96 21.52 13.48
C SER A 405 -32.94 23.03 13.67
N GLU A 406 -34.13 23.66 13.75
CA GLU A 406 -34.26 25.12 13.82
C GLU A 406 -33.54 25.80 14.99
N ALA A 407 -33.03 25.07 15.98
CA ALA A 407 -32.52 25.64 17.22
C ALA A 407 -31.07 25.26 17.56
N SER A 408 -30.41 24.39 16.82
CA SER A 408 -29.06 23.91 17.19
C SER A 408 -28.19 23.55 16.01
N TYR A 409 -26.87 23.67 16.21
CA TYR A 409 -25.87 23.10 15.32
C TYR A 409 -25.81 21.60 15.48
N GLU A 410 -25.86 20.88 14.37
CA GLU A 410 -25.61 19.44 14.35
C GLU A 410 -24.18 19.19 13.83
N LEU A 411 -23.38 18.52 14.64
CA LEU A 411 -21.98 18.23 14.37
C LEU A 411 -21.73 16.75 14.59
N ALA A 412 -20.98 16.14 13.69
CA ALA A 412 -20.48 14.78 13.85
C ALA A 412 -18.98 14.74 13.59
N ALA A 413 -18.23 14.07 14.42
CA ALA A 413 -16.79 13.90 14.29
C ALA A 413 -16.37 12.45 14.50
N PHE A 414 -15.40 12.01 13.71
CA PHE A 414 -14.75 10.72 13.91
C PHE A 414 -13.84 10.79 15.15
N ALA A 415 -14.04 9.87 16.11
CA ALA A 415 -13.45 9.95 17.44
C ALA A 415 -12.43 8.85 17.77
N ASP A 416 -12.34 7.78 16.96
CA ASP A 416 -11.48 6.63 17.27
C ASP A 416 -9.99 6.88 16.97
N GLU A 417 -9.67 7.90 16.17
CA GLU A 417 -8.30 8.23 15.80
C GLU A 417 -8.10 9.75 15.73
N LYS A 418 -6.92 10.21 16.11
CA LYS A 418 -6.46 11.59 15.88
C LYS A 418 -5.54 11.60 14.67
N PHE A 419 -5.79 12.51 13.76
CA PHE A 419 -5.03 12.65 12.53
C PHE A 419 -4.03 13.80 12.63
N SER A 420 -2.86 13.63 12.00
CA SER A 420 -1.84 14.67 11.84
C SER A 420 -1.24 14.60 10.45
N GLY A 421 -1.07 15.73 9.79
CA GLY A 421 -0.45 15.82 8.47
C GLY A 421 -1.19 15.03 7.38
N LYS A 422 -2.52 15.12 7.34
CA LYS A 422 -3.35 14.32 6.43
C LYS A 422 -4.13 15.16 5.42
N VAL A 423 -4.48 14.49 4.32
CA VAL A 423 -5.40 14.99 3.29
C VAL A 423 -6.62 14.09 3.26
N PHE A 424 -7.79 14.67 3.52
CA PHE A 424 -9.07 13.96 3.52
C PHE A 424 -9.74 14.13 2.16
N ASN A 425 -10.08 13.02 1.50
CA ASN A 425 -10.80 13.00 0.24
C ASN A 425 -12.21 12.45 0.47
N PHE A 426 -13.21 13.16 -0.01
CA PHE A 426 -14.62 12.78 0.16
C PHE A 426 -15.51 13.41 -0.89
N LYS A 427 -16.68 12.82 -1.07
CA LYS A 427 -17.79 13.46 -1.78
C LYS A 427 -18.62 14.28 -0.79
N TYR A 428 -18.87 15.52 -1.13
CA TYR A 428 -19.65 16.43 -0.29
C TYR A 428 -20.89 16.91 -1.03
N LYS A 429 -22.02 16.89 -0.33
CA LYS A 429 -23.29 17.46 -0.80
C LYS A 429 -23.95 18.21 0.35
N GLN A 430 -24.52 19.36 0.05
CA GLN A 430 -25.38 20.06 1.00
C GLN A 430 -26.69 20.47 0.34
N VAL A 431 -27.74 20.54 1.13
CA VAL A 431 -29.05 21.05 0.74
C VAL A 431 -29.37 22.25 1.62
N ILE A 432 -29.41 23.43 1.03
CA ILE A 432 -29.78 24.66 1.72
C ILE A 432 -31.19 25.04 1.26
N PRO A 433 -32.17 25.23 2.17
CA PRO A 433 -33.50 25.69 1.82
C PRO A 433 -33.44 27.04 1.12
N GLU A 434 -34.33 27.26 0.14
CA GLU A 434 -34.39 28.51 -0.60
C GLU A 434 -34.64 29.71 0.36
N GLY A 435 -33.81 30.75 0.25
CA GLY A 435 -33.88 31.95 1.07
C GLY A 435 -33.35 31.79 2.52
N ALA A 436 -32.84 30.62 2.89
CA ALA A 436 -32.26 30.43 4.22
C ALA A 436 -30.85 31.05 4.31
N ASP A 437 -30.62 31.83 5.36
CA ASP A 437 -29.29 32.33 5.75
C ASP A 437 -28.62 31.29 6.72
N THR A 438 -28.27 30.16 6.16
CA THR A 438 -27.64 29.05 6.91
C THR A 438 -26.41 28.53 6.17
N TRP A 439 -25.70 27.62 6.78
CA TRP A 439 -24.47 27.07 6.23
C TRP A 439 -24.27 25.59 6.58
N GLY A 440 -23.56 24.89 5.72
CA GLY A 440 -22.97 23.60 5.98
C GLY A 440 -21.44 23.70 5.97
N GLY A 441 -20.76 22.58 6.19
CA GLY A 441 -19.32 22.58 6.11
C GLY A 441 -18.66 21.34 6.69
N PHE A 442 -17.35 21.41 6.79
CA PHE A 442 -16.53 20.37 7.40
C PHE A 442 -15.39 21.00 8.20
N TYR A 443 -14.88 20.28 9.18
CA TYR A 443 -13.90 20.82 10.10
C TYR A 443 -12.88 19.79 10.56
N PHE A 444 -11.77 20.30 11.06
CA PHE A 444 -10.74 19.57 11.78
C PHE A 444 -10.57 20.18 13.16
N ASN A 445 -10.82 19.40 14.21
CA ASN A 445 -10.79 19.86 15.60
C ASN A 445 -9.65 19.17 16.36
N LYS A 446 -8.84 19.96 17.09
CA LYS A 446 -7.61 19.47 17.71
C LYS A 446 -7.84 18.66 18.99
N SER A 447 -8.83 19.02 19.80
CA SER A 447 -8.91 18.55 21.19
C SER A 447 -10.03 17.54 21.43
N ASP A 448 -11.27 17.96 21.34
CA ASP A 448 -12.45 17.16 21.68
C ASP A 448 -13.32 16.91 20.45
N PRO A 449 -13.56 15.66 20.06
CA PRO A 449 -14.36 15.34 18.88
C PRO A 449 -15.78 15.90 18.95
N VAL A 450 -16.32 16.10 20.15
CA VAL A 450 -17.70 16.64 20.35
C VAL A 450 -17.74 18.13 20.70
N ALA A 451 -16.61 18.84 20.74
CA ALA A 451 -16.60 20.28 20.92
C ALA A 451 -16.91 21.01 19.60
N MET A 452 -17.57 22.15 19.70
CA MET A 452 -17.75 23.04 18.56
C MET A 452 -16.39 23.53 18.05
N PRO A 453 -16.13 23.51 16.72
CA PRO A 453 -14.81 23.90 16.19
C PRO A 453 -14.40 25.33 16.54
N TRP A 454 -15.35 26.23 16.78
CA TRP A 454 -15.09 27.61 17.25
C TRP A 454 -14.90 27.76 18.76
N ALA A 455 -15.22 26.74 19.55
CA ALA A 455 -14.97 26.71 20.98
C ALA A 455 -13.64 26.08 21.36
N ASP A 456 -12.91 25.54 20.39
CA ASP A 456 -11.65 24.84 20.56
C ASP A 456 -10.65 25.29 19.47
N LYS A 457 -9.47 24.67 19.42
CA LYS A 457 -8.46 24.88 18.38
C LYS A 457 -8.78 24.03 17.15
N GLY A 458 -8.95 24.65 15.99
CA GLY A 458 -9.29 23.92 14.80
C GLY A 458 -9.40 24.76 13.53
N VAL A 459 -9.75 24.10 12.46
CA VAL A 459 -10.00 24.68 11.13
C VAL A 459 -11.41 24.31 10.69
N LEU A 460 -12.16 25.29 10.23
CA LEU A 460 -13.54 25.13 9.76
C LEU A 460 -13.67 25.70 8.34
N VAL A 461 -14.28 24.95 7.46
CA VAL A 461 -14.74 25.41 6.15
C VAL A 461 -16.24 25.63 6.23
N VAL A 462 -16.66 26.88 6.14
CA VAL A 462 -18.07 27.30 6.16
C VAL A 462 -18.56 27.52 4.74
N ILE A 463 -19.61 26.82 4.35
CA ILE A 463 -20.17 26.86 3.00
C ILE A 463 -21.56 27.46 3.06
N LYS A 464 -21.68 28.70 2.59
CA LYS A 464 -22.92 29.49 2.47
C LYS A 464 -23.41 29.50 1.01
N PRO A 465 -24.61 29.92 0.71
CA PRO A 465 -25.14 29.97 -0.66
C PRO A 465 -24.25 30.70 -1.68
N TYR A 466 -23.63 31.81 -1.26
CA TYR A 466 -22.86 32.69 -2.17
C TYR A 466 -21.45 32.99 -1.72
N GLN A 467 -20.94 32.25 -0.72
CA GLN A 467 -19.55 32.36 -0.30
C GLN A 467 -19.09 31.12 0.45
N VAL A 468 -17.79 30.88 0.41
CA VAL A 468 -17.12 29.88 1.23
C VAL A 468 -16.03 30.56 2.05
N GLU A 469 -15.96 30.24 3.34
CA GLU A 469 -15.00 30.81 4.26
C GLU A 469 -14.09 29.70 4.81
N LEU A 470 -12.78 29.97 4.83
CA LEU A 470 -11.80 29.23 5.60
C LEU A 470 -11.56 29.96 6.91
N GLN A 471 -11.83 29.31 8.03
CA GLN A 471 -11.73 29.88 9.36
C GLN A 471 -10.75 29.06 10.21
N ARG A 472 -9.94 29.75 11.02
CA ARG A 472 -9.08 29.17 12.05
C ARG A 472 -9.59 29.58 13.41
N TYR A 473 -9.52 28.66 14.37
CA TYR A 473 -9.87 28.88 15.77
C TYR A 473 -8.70 28.49 16.68
N GLY A 474 -8.53 29.20 17.79
CA GLY A 474 -7.45 29.06 18.74
C GLY A 474 -7.10 30.42 19.36
N ASP A 475 -5.84 30.60 19.78
CA ASP A 475 -5.39 31.84 20.45
C ASP A 475 -5.51 33.07 19.54
N GLU A 476 -5.36 32.91 18.24
CA GLU A 476 -5.61 33.93 17.21
C GLU A 476 -6.64 33.38 16.21
N GLY A 477 -7.91 33.46 16.56
CA GLY A 477 -9.02 32.96 15.73
C GLY A 477 -9.55 33.98 14.73
N GLY A 478 -10.13 33.50 13.61
CA GLY A 478 -10.81 34.33 12.64
C GLY A 478 -10.90 33.74 11.24
N ILE A 479 -11.50 34.52 10.35
CA ILE A 479 -11.60 34.18 8.93
C ILE A 479 -10.22 34.39 8.30
N LEU A 480 -9.62 33.33 7.80
CA LEU A 480 -8.36 33.37 7.05
C LEU A 480 -8.59 33.83 5.62
N LYS A 481 -9.67 33.33 4.98
CA LYS A 481 -9.97 33.57 3.58
C LYS A 481 -11.45 33.46 3.29
N THR A 482 -11.94 34.26 2.36
CA THR A 482 -13.29 34.15 1.81
C THR A 482 -13.23 34.11 0.28
N VAL A 483 -13.98 33.20 -0.31
CA VAL A 483 -14.24 33.14 -1.75
C VAL A 483 -15.72 33.39 -1.96
N THR A 484 -16.06 34.42 -2.77
CA THR A 484 -17.43 34.79 -3.09
C THR A 484 -17.87 34.15 -4.40
N GLY A 485 -19.13 33.77 -4.47
CA GLY A 485 -19.76 33.11 -5.61
C GLY A 485 -20.48 31.84 -5.19
N GLU A 486 -21.28 31.32 -6.10
CA GLU A 486 -22.00 30.05 -5.92
C GLU A 486 -21.03 28.87 -6.21
N ILE A 487 -20.13 28.57 -5.25
CA ILE A 487 -19.14 27.52 -5.39
C ILE A 487 -19.76 26.13 -5.20
N PHE A 488 -20.60 25.99 -4.15
CA PHE A 488 -21.35 24.78 -3.88
C PHE A 488 -22.85 25.04 -4.12
N ARG A 489 -23.37 24.48 -5.19
CA ARG A 489 -24.82 24.55 -5.47
C ARG A 489 -25.56 23.55 -4.59
N SER A 490 -26.75 23.99 -4.13
CA SER A 490 -27.61 23.11 -3.33
C SER A 490 -27.95 21.83 -4.10
N ASP A 491 -27.89 20.68 -3.41
CA ASP A 491 -28.17 19.32 -3.91
C ASP A 491 -27.21 18.78 -4.98
N MET A 492 -26.07 19.43 -5.22
CA MET A 492 -25.02 18.94 -6.11
C MET A 492 -23.92 18.21 -5.31
N ILE A 493 -23.33 17.18 -5.91
CA ILE A 493 -22.21 16.41 -5.31
C ILE A 493 -20.90 16.93 -5.89
N TYR A 494 -19.93 17.15 -5.01
CA TYR A 494 -18.59 17.63 -5.34
C TYR A 494 -17.52 16.69 -4.80
N ASP A 495 -16.44 16.49 -5.56
CA ASP A 495 -15.24 15.83 -5.07
C ASP A 495 -14.38 16.86 -4.32
N VAL A 496 -14.18 16.64 -3.02
CA VAL A 496 -13.45 17.56 -2.13
C VAL A 496 -12.19 16.90 -1.61
N SER A 497 -11.08 17.66 -1.64
CA SER A 497 -9.87 17.35 -0.87
C SER A 497 -9.64 18.44 0.17
N PHE A 498 -9.52 18.07 1.42
CA PHE A 498 -9.25 18.96 2.54
C PHE A 498 -7.94 18.52 3.22
N GLY A 499 -6.90 19.32 3.09
CA GLY A 499 -5.56 19.03 3.62
C GLY A 499 -5.16 19.96 4.75
N ILE A 500 -4.57 19.36 5.79
CA ILE A 500 -3.88 20.04 6.90
C ILE A 500 -2.54 19.34 7.05
N VAL A 501 -1.46 19.94 6.54
CA VAL A 501 -0.16 19.30 6.37
C VAL A 501 0.94 20.17 6.92
N ASP A 502 1.81 19.60 7.75
CA ASP A 502 2.99 20.31 8.24
C ASP A 502 3.94 20.59 7.07
N VAL A 503 4.35 21.85 6.94
CA VAL A 503 5.35 22.30 5.95
C VAL A 503 6.75 22.23 6.58
N ASN A 504 6.84 22.63 7.85
CA ASN A 504 8.05 22.57 8.68
C ASN A 504 7.65 22.47 10.16
N SER A 505 8.57 22.70 11.06
CA SER A 505 8.33 22.60 12.52
C SER A 505 7.37 23.65 13.09
N THR A 506 7.03 24.68 12.34
CA THR A 506 6.19 25.83 12.80
C THR A 506 5.08 26.18 11.85
N ASP A 507 5.16 25.78 10.58
CA ASP A 507 4.20 26.20 9.56
C ASP A 507 3.33 25.04 9.09
N VAL A 508 2.04 25.29 9.00
CA VAL A 508 1.01 24.36 8.53
C VAL A 508 0.37 24.90 7.27
N ARG A 509 0.30 24.08 6.23
CA ARG A 509 -0.44 24.38 5.01
C ARG A 509 -1.86 23.81 5.11
N ILE A 510 -2.85 24.67 4.87
CA ILE A 510 -4.26 24.31 4.84
C ILE A 510 -4.78 24.55 3.42
N PHE A 511 -5.29 23.54 2.78
CA PHE A 511 -5.83 23.67 1.44
C PHE A 511 -7.15 22.93 1.27
N VAL A 512 -7.98 23.46 0.37
CA VAL A 512 -9.24 22.87 -0.07
C VAL A 512 -9.28 22.88 -1.58
N THR A 513 -9.54 21.73 -2.19
CA THR A 513 -9.86 21.64 -3.62
C THR A 513 -11.28 21.12 -3.81
N VAL A 514 -11.94 21.59 -4.85
CA VAL A 514 -13.30 21.19 -5.24
C VAL A 514 -13.26 20.81 -6.72
N ASP A 515 -13.64 19.59 -7.06
CA ASP A 515 -13.56 19.03 -8.42
C ASP A 515 -12.19 19.27 -9.08
N GLY A 516 -11.11 19.08 -8.28
CA GLY A 516 -9.73 19.25 -8.71
C GLY A 516 -9.24 20.71 -8.81
N LYS A 517 -10.09 21.70 -8.54
CA LYS A 517 -9.71 23.13 -8.56
C LYS A 517 -9.43 23.62 -7.14
N THR A 518 -8.32 24.33 -6.95
CA THR A 518 -7.97 24.93 -5.66
C THR A 518 -8.95 26.03 -5.30
N LEU A 519 -9.62 25.87 -4.15
CA LEU A 519 -10.48 26.88 -3.54
C LEU A 519 -9.72 27.72 -2.51
N PHE A 520 -8.96 27.04 -1.64
CA PHE A 520 -8.07 27.63 -0.64
C PHE A 520 -6.69 26.97 -0.68
N ASP A 521 -5.65 27.75 -0.42
CA ASP A 521 -4.29 27.27 -0.22
C ASP A 521 -3.53 28.30 0.63
N GLU A 522 -3.55 28.12 1.94
CA GLU A 522 -3.00 29.06 2.91
C GLU A 522 -1.94 28.36 3.78
N THR A 523 -0.82 29.02 4.01
CA THR A 523 0.18 28.58 4.97
C THR A 523 0.16 29.50 6.17
N ILE A 524 0.04 28.94 7.35
CA ILE A 524 -0.02 29.66 8.62
C ILE A 524 1.07 29.16 9.56
N THR A 525 1.58 30.04 10.39
CA THR A 525 2.47 29.68 11.51
C THR A 525 1.61 29.41 12.75
N ASP A 526 1.71 28.21 13.36
CA ASP A 526 0.91 27.82 14.55
C ASP A 526 1.69 26.88 15.50
#